data_dcd0f53388d3f61700a5c3f0dbf059c2
#
_entry.id   dcd0f53388d3f61700a5c3f0dbf059c2
#
_cell.length_a   1.000
_cell.length_b   1.000
_cell.length_c   1.000
_cell.angle_alpha   90.00
_cell.angle_beta   90.00
_cell.angle_gamma   90.00
#
_symmetry.space_group_name_H-M   'P 1'
#
loop_
_entity.id
_entity.type
_entity.pdbx_description
1 polymer ?
#
loop_
_entity_poly.entity_id
_entity_poly.type
_entity_poly.pdbx_seq_one_letter_code
_entity_poly.pdbx_strand_id
1 'polypeptide(L)'
;KDSTRAKQRRDKLERIIHAYDDMSDLKSKLPQVARWLPGYGFAVFIITTKRANNGAIYPSVELRDPYDCYFGYGYDEPEDLGVVKTIPKDVLIETYPYLKPKFATLEKGKNQTTSSFNYGILHNQTGDDEGSWESMRDIGETVVEYYNQDGTYIVHPGFNEILEFVPNPLISGPQFVVAKKYSFDKIQGQFDQVIGLMSSMAKMNVMSIIAMEDAVFTETNVVGELESGQYRKGRFAINYLSPGSQVSKPVSNLPYQLFEMIGRIERQLRVVSGYPVQDDSISPNSFVTGRGLEELQSGVNMMVREYQEVLQKSLQLVDQRRLELDEVLFADNPKPIAGYYRGAAFSENYRPSKDIQGNHRTRRVYGAMASFDEPQKIVTGLQLLQAGIIDRQTLQEEMDGLENITAINDRITKEKAERVLFESLLQRSQQGDQGALLAIVDIFNKPAQMGDVLKLYFTPQEPQMSPEEEAFVQTQAGQGQGPALPQQPPSLQQALGMIGG
;
A
#
# COMPACT_ATOMS: atom_id res chain seq x y z
N LYS A 1 21.77 -7.15 -29.67
CA LYS A 1 20.39 -7.59 -30.03
C LYS A 1 19.73 -8.35 -28.87
N ASP A 2 20.47 -9.18 -28.13
CA ASP A 2 19.90 -9.96 -27.02
C ASP A 2 19.49 -9.09 -25.82
N SER A 3 20.22 -8.04 -25.54
CA SER A 3 19.87 -7.10 -24.45
C SER A 3 18.56 -6.34 -24.71
N THR A 4 18.28 -6.01 -25.97
CA THR A 4 17.04 -5.30 -26.34
C THR A 4 15.81 -6.18 -26.21
N ARG A 5 15.92 -7.46 -26.63
CA ARG A 5 14.83 -8.43 -26.46
C ARG A 5 14.56 -8.76 -24.99
N ALA A 6 15.62 -8.92 -24.20
CA ALA A 6 15.49 -9.13 -22.76
C ALA A 6 14.81 -7.94 -22.07
N LYS A 7 15.14 -6.70 -22.46
CA LYS A 7 14.51 -5.50 -21.96
C LYS A 7 13.02 -5.44 -22.31
N GLN A 8 12.67 -5.67 -23.58
CA GLN A 8 11.27 -5.69 -24.03
C GLN A 8 10.44 -6.75 -23.30
N ARG A 9 11.02 -7.95 -23.09
CA ARG A 9 10.36 -9.02 -22.34
C ARG A 9 10.15 -8.64 -20.88
N ARG A 10 11.14 -8.05 -20.23
CA ARG A 10 11.03 -7.55 -18.86
C ARG A 10 9.92 -6.51 -18.75
N ASP A 11 9.92 -5.51 -19.62
CA ASP A 11 8.94 -4.43 -19.61
C ASP A 11 7.51 -4.99 -19.85
N LYS A 12 7.37 -6.05 -20.66
CA LYS A 12 6.09 -6.74 -20.83
C LYS A 12 5.64 -7.48 -19.58
N LEU A 13 6.54 -8.22 -18.91
CA LEU A 13 6.25 -8.90 -17.65
C LEU A 13 5.86 -7.91 -16.54
N GLU A 14 6.55 -6.78 -16.46
CA GLU A 14 6.19 -5.72 -15.51
C GLU A 14 4.76 -5.22 -15.76
N ARG A 15 4.35 -4.99 -17.04
CA ARG A 15 2.97 -4.60 -17.37
C ARG A 15 1.94 -5.68 -17.02
N ILE A 16 2.28 -6.96 -17.19
CA ILE A 16 1.42 -8.07 -16.78
C ILE A 16 1.19 -8.05 -15.27
N ILE A 17 2.25 -7.89 -14.47
CA ILE A 17 2.15 -7.82 -13.01
C ILE A 17 1.34 -6.59 -12.58
N HIS A 18 1.56 -5.43 -13.19
CA HIS A 18 0.75 -4.25 -12.93
C HIS A 18 -0.73 -4.47 -13.23
N ALA A 19 -1.05 -5.13 -14.35
CA ALA A 19 -2.44 -5.47 -14.68
C ALA A 19 -3.05 -6.43 -13.64
N TYR A 20 -2.28 -7.38 -13.09
CA TYR A 20 -2.74 -8.23 -11.99
C TYR A 20 -2.96 -7.43 -10.71
N ASP A 21 -2.09 -6.48 -10.39
CA ASP A 21 -2.22 -5.61 -9.22
C ASP A 21 -3.49 -4.76 -9.32
N ASP A 22 -3.77 -4.17 -10.48
CA ASP A 22 -4.97 -3.38 -10.73
C ASP A 22 -6.24 -4.24 -10.67
N MET A 23 -6.24 -5.44 -11.26
CA MET A 23 -7.38 -6.37 -11.20
C MET A 23 -7.65 -6.91 -9.81
N SER A 24 -6.61 -7.09 -9.01
CA SER A 24 -6.70 -7.52 -7.62
C SER A 24 -7.04 -6.37 -6.68
N ASP A 25 -7.04 -5.13 -7.18
CA ASP A 25 -7.14 -3.91 -6.37
C ASP A 25 -6.12 -3.89 -5.21
N LEU A 26 -4.88 -4.29 -5.54
CA LEU A 26 -3.84 -4.47 -4.53
C LEU A 26 -3.48 -3.15 -3.84
N LYS A 27 -3.51 -2.03 -4.57
CA LYS A 27 -3.20 -0.71 -4.00
C LYS A 27 -4.12 -0.33 -2.85
N SER A 28 -5.42 -0.63 -2.96
CA SER A 28 -6.39 -0.36 -1.89
C SER A 28 -6.23 -1.32 -0.70
N LYS A 29 -5.70 -2.52 -0.93
CA LYS A 29 -5.47 -3.55 0.09
C LYS A 29 -4.18 -3.33 0.90
N LEU A 30 -3.14 -2.75 0.30
CA LEU A 30 -1.85 -2.54 0.96
C LEU A 30 -1.92 -1.71 2.25
N PRO A 31 -2.72 -0.64 2.38
CA PRO A 31 -2.87 0.09 3.64
C PRO A 31 -3.39 -0.79 4.78
N GLN A 32 -4.25 -1.77 4.49
CA GLN A 32 -4.72 -2.72 5.49
C GLN A 32 -3.59 -3.67 5.93
N VAL A 33 -2.79 -4.16 4.99
CA VAL A 33 -1.59 -4.95 5.28
C VAL A 33 -0.60 -4.17 6.15
N ALA A 34 -0.41 -2.88 5.85
CA ALA A 34 0.45 -1.98 6.63
C ALA A 34 -0.03 -1.77 8.08
N ARG A 35 -1.33 -1.98 8.35
CA ARG A 35 -1.88 -1.99 9.72
C ARG A 35 -1.72 -3.34 10.39
N TRP A 36 -1.92 -4.43 9.65
CA TRP A 36 -1.85 -5.78 10.18
C TRP A 36 -0.43 -6.21 10.56
N LEU A 37 0.55 -5.87 9.74
CA LEU A 37 1.95 -6.23 10.00
C LEU A 37 2.46 -5.71 11.36
N PRO A 38 2.30 -4.44 11.74
CA PRO A 38 2.67 -3.97 13.07
C PRO A 38 1.76 -4.53 14.18
N GLY A 39 0.46 -4.71 13.89
CA GLY A 39 -0.51 -5.16 14.88
C GLY A 39 -0.35 -6.63 15.25
N TYR A 40 -0.36 -7.51 14.28
CA TYR A 40 -0.32 -8.96 14.47
C TYR A 40 1.07 -9.58 14.24
N GLY A 41 1.98 -8.83 13.65
CA GLY A 41 3.29 -9.35 13.21
C GLY A 41 3.24 -10.08 11.87
N PHE A 42 2.06 -10.26 11.27
CA PHE A 42 1.90 -10.93 9.98
C PHE A 42 0.68 -10.47 9.20
N ALA A 43 0.66 -10.81 7.91
CA ALA A 43 -0.48 -10.64 7.01
C ALA A 43 -0.52 -11.82 6.03
N VAL A 44 -1.70 -12.22 5.62
CA VAL A 44 -1.91 -13.40 4.77
C VAL A 44 -2.49 -13.00 3.42
N PHE A 45 -1.83 -13.46 2.36
CA PHE A 45 -2.25 -13.32 0.97
C PHE A 45 -2.65 -14.68 0.43
N ILE A 46 -3.88 -14.81 -0.05
CA ILE A 46 -4.36 -15.99 -0.77
C ILE A 46 -4.31 -15.71 -2.27
N ILE A 47 -3.75 -16.63 -3.02
CA ILE A 47 -3.64 -16.53 -4.48
C ILE A 47 -4.82 -17.26 -5.10
N THR A 48 -5.66 -16.51 -5.78
CA THR A 48 -6.90 -16.98 -6.39
C THR A 48 -6.98 -16.57 -7.85
N THR A 49 -8.08 -16.89 -8.49
CA THR A 49 -8.40 -16.40 -9.83
C THR A 49 -9.67 -15.55 -9.78
N LYS A 50 -9.69 -14.47 -10.58
CA LYS A 50 -10.84 -13.58 -10.70
C LYS A 50 -11.25 -13.43 -12.16
N ARG A 51 -12.54 -13.51 -12.44
CA ARG A 51 -13.08 -13.24 -13.76
C ARG A 51 -13.25 -11.73 -13.93
N ALA A 52 -12.67 -11.18 -14.99
CA ALA A 52 -12.86 -9.78 -15.36
C ALA A 52 -14.13 -9.60 -16.19
N ASN A 53 -14.56 -8.35 -16.38
CA ASN A 53 -15.76 -7.99 -17.13
C ASN A 53 -15.72 -8.44 -18.61
N ASN A 54 -14.54 -8.62 -19.17
CA ASN A 54 -14.32 -9.15 -20.52
C ASN A 54 -14.43 -10.69 -20.61
N GLY A 55 -14.77 -11.36 -19.51
CA GLY A 55 -14.88 -12.82 -19.43
C GLY A 55 -13.55 -13.56 -19.25
N ALA A 56 -12.40 -12.89 -19.39
CA ALA A 56 -11.10 -13.50 -19.15
C ALA A 56 -10.85 -13.70 -17.64
N ILE A 57 -10.12 -14.76 -17.30
CA ILE A 57 -9.78 -15.09 -15.90
C ILE A 57 -8.32 -14.76 -15.68
N TYR A 58 -8.06 -14.02 -14.62
CA TYR A 58 -6.72 -13.58 -14.24
C TYR A 58 -6.37 -14.02 -12.83
N PRO A 59 -5.08 -14.25 -12.53
CA PRO A 59 -4.62 -14.41 -11.16
C PRO A 59 -4.94 -13.18 -10.32
N SER A 60 -5.41 -13.42 -9.11
CA SER A 60 -5.82 -12.36 -8.18
C SER A 60 -5.27 -12.68 -6.78
N VAL A 61 -5.27 -11.67 -5.93
CA VAL A 61 -4.86 -11.79 -4.54
C VAL A 61 -6.00 -11.36 -3.64
N GLU A 62 -6.31 -12.20 -2.67
CA GLU A 62 -7.22 -11.88 -1.59
C GLU A 62 -6.46 -11.77 -0.28
N LEU A 63 -6.85 -10.83 0.56
CA LEU A 63 -6.37 -10.75 1.93
C LEU A 63 -7.28 -11.56 2.85
N ARG A 64 -6.66 -12.16 3.88
CA ARG A 64 -7.40 -12.75 5.00
C ARG A 64 -7.06 -12.00 6.27
N ASP A 65 -8.06 -11.83 7.14
CA ASP A 65 -7.84 -11.23 8.44
C ASP A 65 -6.88 -12.14 9.23
N PRO A 66 -5.77 -11.59 9.76
CA PRO A 66 -4.83 -12.38 10.55
C PRO A 66 -5.47 -13.06 11.76
N TYR A 67 -6.54 -12.48 12.31
CA TYR A 67 -7.27 -13.05 13.43
C TYR A 67 -7.91 -14.42 13.10
N ASP A 68 -8.29 -14.62 11.85
CA ASP A 68 -8.92 -15.84 11.37
C ASP A 68 -7.92 -16.86 10.80
N CYS A 69 -6.62 -16.53 10.79
CA CYS A 69 -5.58 -17.30 10.14
C CYS A 69 -4.71 -18.05 11.16
N TYR A 70 -4.52 -19.34 10.92
CA TYR A 70 -3.74 -20.24 11.77
C TYR A 70 -2.75 -21.01 10.90
N PHE A 71 -1.46 -20.93 11.21
CA PHE A 71 -0.39 -21.62 10.49
C PHE A 71 0.75 -21.99 11.44
N GLY A 72 1.62 -22.93 11.00
CA GLY A 72 2.76 -23.37 11.77
C GLY A 72 3.78 -22.24 12.01
N TYR A 73 4.28 -22.14 13.24
CA TYR A 73 5.31 -21.15 13.58
C TYR A 73 6.68 -21.65 13.15
N GLY A 74 7.45 -20.80 12.48
CA GLY A 74 8.80 -21.08 12.06
C GLY A 74 9.40 -19.93 11.30
N TYR A 75 10.71 -19.96 11.09
CA TYR A 75 11.40 -18.94 10.29
C TYR A 75 11.07 -19.08 8.80
N ASP A 76 10.97 -20.33 8.32
CA ASP A 76 10.68 -20.62 6.93
C ASP A 76 9.23 -20.34 6.56
N GLU A 77 8.93 -20.40 5.28
CA GLU A 77 7.55 -20.26 4.81
C GLU A 77 6.67 -21.35 5.40
N PRO A 78 5.46 -21.03 5.87
CA PRO A 78 4.53 -22.03 6.35
C PRO A 78 4.12 -22.98 5.23
N GLU A 79 4.08 -24.28 5.54
CA GLU A 79 3.64 -25.32 4.60
C GLU A 79 2.11 -25.44 4.56
N ASP A 80 1.46 -25.02 5.62
CA ASP A 80 0.01 -25.09 5.81
C ASP A 80 -0.59 -23.81 6.40
N LEU A 81 -1.87 -23.58 6.09
CA LEU A 81 -2.65 -22.46 6.57
C LEU A 81 -4.11 -22.89 6.75
N GLY A 82 -4.65 -22.72 7.94
CA GLY A 82 -6.07 -22.78 8.21
C GLY A 82 -6.68 -21.39 8.27
N VAL A 83 -7.76 -21.16 7.54
CA VAL A 83 -8.54 -19.93 7.58
C VAL A 83 -9.94 -20.25 8.06
N VAL A 84 -10.32 -19.67 9.19
CA VAL A 84 -11.66 -19.89 9.78
C VAL A 84 -12.62 -18.85 9.18
N LYS A 85 -13.75 -19.32 8.67
CA LYS A 85 -14.81 -18.48 8.12
C LYS A 85 -16.14 -18.80 8.74
N THR A 86 -16.98 -17.80 8.88
CA THR A 86 -18.38 -17.97 9.25
C THR A 86 -19.25 -17.75 8.02
N ILE A 87 -20.01 -18.77 7.64
CA ILE A 87 -20.88 -18.74 6.46
C ILE A 87 -22.32 -18.92 6.92
N PRO A 88 -23.27 -18.10 6.46
CA PRO A 88 -24.69 -18.31 6.76
C PRO A 88 -25.13 -19.71 6.37
N LYS A 89 -25.90 -20.36 7.22
CA LYS A 89 -26.37 -21.74 7.05
C LYS A 89 -27.08 -21.96 5.72
N ASP A 90 -27.90 -21.00 5.32
CA ASP A 90 -28.67 -21.10 4.07
C ASP A 90 -27.74 -21.11 2.84
N VAL A 91 -26.71 -20.25 2.84
CA VAL A 91 -25.68 -20.22 1.79
C VAL A 91 -24.89 -21.53 1.74
N LEU A 92 -24.58 -22.09 2.91
CA LEU A 92 -23.87 -23.36 2.99
C LEU A 92 -24.71 -24.51 2.45
N ILE A 93 -26.02 -24.52 2.74
CA ILE A 93 -26.96 -25.52 2.21
C ILE A 93 -27.18 -25.35 0.70
N GLU A 94 -27.21 -24.12 0.22
CA GLU A 94 -27.30 -23.83 -1.23
C GLU A 94 -26.06 -24.33 -1.97
N THR A 95 -24.86 -24.08 -1.42
CA THR A 95 -23.60 -24.54 -2.00
C THR A 95 -23.44 -26.06 -1.89
N TYR A 96 -23.81 -26.63 -0.75
CA TYR A 96 -23.68 -28.08 -0.44
C TYR A 96 -25.02 -28.68 -0.01
N PRO A 97 -25.93 -28.99 -0.96
CA PRO A 97 -27.31 -29.46 -0.64
C PRO A 97 -27.39 -30.73 0.20
N TYR A 98 -26.36 -31.58 0.14
CA TYR A 98 -26.28 -32.81 0.92
C TYR A 98 -26.12 -32.57 2.45
N LEU A 99 -25.80 -31.36 2.89
CA LEU A 99 -25.72 -30.99 4.30
C LEU A 99 -27.09 -30.75 4.93
N LYS A 100 -28.13 -30.47 4.13
CA LYS A 100 -29.47 -30.15 4.62
C LYS A 100 -30.03 -31.20 5.63
N PRO A 101 -29.98 -32.54 5.37
CA PRO A 101 -30.45 -33.53 6.32
C PRO A 101 -29.58 -33.60 7.59
N LYS A 102 -28.29 -33.31 7.49
CA LYS A 102 -27.37 -33.31 8.65
C LYS A 102 -27.67 -32.15 9.59
N PHE A 103 -27.92 -30.95 9.07
CA PHE A 103 -28.39 -29.84 9.90
C PHE A 103 -29.73 -30.12 10.57
N ALA A 104 -30.67 -30.74 9.88
CA ALA A 104 -31.96 -31.12 10.45
C ALA A 104 -31.83 -32.16 11.60
N THR A 105 -30.81 -33.00 11.54
CA THR A 105 -30.51 -33.98 12.61
C THR A 105 -29.87 -33.29 13.81
N LEU A 106 -28.98 -32.34 13.59
CA LEU A 106 -28.37 -31.51 14.66
C LEU A 106 -29.42 -30.68 15.41
N GLU A 107 -30.38 -30.12 14.71
CA GLU A 107 -31.46 -29.34 15.32
C GLU A 107 -32.36 -30.20 16.20
N LYS A 108 -32.63 -31.46 15.81
CA LYS A 108 -33.38 -32.42 16.61
C LYS A 108 -32.61 -32.92 17.85
N GLY A 109 -31.26 -32.92 17.78
CA GLY A 109 -30.40 -33.36 18.89
C GLY A 109 -30.04 -32.25 19.90
N LYS A 110 -30.47 -31.02 19.68
CA LYS A 110 -30.14 -29.86 20.52
C LYS A 110 -30.69 -29.86 21.96
N ASN A 111 -31.36 -30.91 22.40
CA ASN A 111 -31.68 -31.13 23.83
C ASN A 111 -30.52 -31.74 24.63
N GLN A 112 -29.38 -32.01 24.02
CA GLN A 112 -28.18 -32.50 24.70
C GLN A 112 -26.96 -31.68 24.28
N THR A 113 -26.42 -30.95 25.24
CA THR A 113 -25.10 -30.37 25.37
C THR A 113 -24.09 -30.89 24.36
N THR A 114 -24.06 -30.35 23.16
CA THR A 114 -22.92 -30.48 22.26
C THR A 114 -22.19 -29.16 22.24
N SER A 115 -20.95 -29.21 22.71
CA SER A 115 -19.98 -28.14 22.56
C SER A 115 -19.78 -27.84 21.06
N SER A 116 -20.64 -26.99 20.50
CA SER A 116 -20.32 -26.35 19.25
C SER A 116 -19.06 -25.52 19.51
N PHE A 117 -18.06 -25.70 18.68
CA PHE A 117 -16.91 -24.80 18.63
C PHE A 117 -17.44 -23.45 18.19
N ASN A 118 -18.04 -22.72 19.13
CA ASN A 118 -18.54 -21.39 18.87
C ASN A 118 -17.39 -20.40 19.03
N TYR A 119 -17.16 -19.62 18.03
CA TYR A 119 -16.28 -18.45 18.00
C TYR A 119 -16.47 -17.52 19.22
N GLY A 120 -17.63 -17.60 19.88
CA GLY A 120 -17.95 -16.90 21.12
C GLY A 120 -17.19 -17.37 22.38
N ILE A 121 -16.49 -18.52 22.33
CA ILE A 121 -15.74 -19.01 23.51
C ILE A 121 -14.44 -18.25 23.75
N LEU A 122 -13.90 -17.55 22.74
CA LEU A 122 -12.71 -16.70 22.89
C LEU A 122 -13.01 -15.33 23.52
N HIS A 123 -14.24 -14.90 23.53
CA HIS A 123 -14.70 -13.78 24.35
C HIS A 123 -15.22 -14.30 25.68
N ASN A 124 -14.36 -14.22 26.67
CA ASN A 124 -14.63 -14.47 28.08
C ASN A 124 -15.69 -13.46 28.60
N GLN A 125 -16.94 -13.63 28.18
CA GLN A 125 -18.07 -12.88 28.72
C GLN A 125 -18.68 -13.68 29.87
N THR A 126 -18.14 -13.41 31.05
CA THR A 126 -18.86 -13.66 32.30
C THR A 126 -19.96 -12.59 32.43
N GLY A 127 -21.12 -12.85 31.91
CA GLY A 127 -22.28 -11.99 32.07
C GLY A 127 -23.55 -12.78 31.85
N ASP A 128 -24.42 -12.75 32.83
CA ASP A 128 -25.70 -13.48 32.93
C ASP A 128 -26.78 -13.03 31.94
N ASP A 129 -26.42 -12.61 30.72
CA ASP A 129 -27.41 -12.23 29.69
C ASP A 129 -27.71 -13.40 28.75
N GLU A 130 -28.64 -14.25 29.16
CA GLU A 130 -29.20 -15.36 28.36
C GLU A 130 -29.79 -14.88 27.00
N GLY A 131 -30.19 -13.61 26.86
CA GLY A 131 -30.74 -13.03 25.63
C GLY A 131 -29.73 -12.71 24.51
N SER A 132 -28.46 -12.59 24.84
CA SER A 132 -27.39 -12.23 23.88
C SER A 132 -26.91 -13.42 23.03
N TRP A 133 -27.07 -14.63 23.52
CA TRP A 133 -26.58 -15.86 22.88
C TRP A 133 -27.44 -16.36 21.72
N GLU A 134 -28.76 -16.11 21.77
CA GLU A 134 -29.65 -16.50 20.67
C GLU A 134 -29.43 -15.66 19.41
N SER A 135 -29.13 -14.37 19.55
CA SER A 135 -28.85 -13.52 18.42
C SER A 135 -27.50 -13.83 17.73
N MET A 136 -26.53 -14.40 18.44
CA MET A 136 -25.25 -14.85 17.85
C MET A 136 -25.35 -16.23 17.17
N ARG A 137 -26.35 -17.04 17.50
CA ARG A 137 -26.58 -18.35 16.85
C ARG A 137 -27.00 -18.23 15.38
N ASP A 138 -27.55 -17.08 14.99
CA ASP A 138 -27.98 -16.82 13.62
C ASP A 138 -26.85 -16.30 12.70
N ILE A 139 -25.64 -16.09 13.23
CA ILE A 139 -24.53 -15.49 12.46
C ILE A 139 -23.97 -16.44 11.40
N GLY A 140 -24.11 -17.75 11.58
CA GLY A 140 -23.71 -18.75 10.59
C GLY A 140 -22.89 -19.91 11.14
N GLU A 141 -22.55 -20.82 10.27
CA GLU A 141 -21.76 -22.02 10.57
C GLU A 141 -20.28 -21.79 10.31
N THR A 142 -19.44 -22.38 11.15
CA THR A 142 -17.99 -22.28 11.01
C THR A 142 -17.49 -23.25 9.96
N VAL A 143 -16.74 -22.74 8.99
CA VAL A 143 -16.05 -23.50 7.94
C VAL A 143 -14.58 -23.15 7.98
N VAL A 144 -13.73 -24.14 7.83
CA VAL A 144 -12.28 -23.96 7.78
C VAL A 144 -11.78 -24.23 6.35
N GLU A 145 -11.15 -23.27 5.76
CA GLU A 145 -10.38 -23.46 4.54
C GLU A 145 -8.94 -23.81 4.94
N TYR A 146 -8.52 -25.02 4.65
CA TYR A 146 -7.17 -25.50 4.93
C TYR A 146 -6.38 -25.61 3.64
N TYR A 147 -5.33 -24.83 3.55
CA TYR A 147 -4.42 -24.76 2.42
C TYR A 147 -3.12 -25.50 2.74
N ASN A 148 -2.71 -26.37 1.86
CA ASN A 148 -1.41 -27.01 1.92
C ASN A 148 -0.80 -27.14 0.50
N GLN A 149 0.30 -27.88 0.38
CA GLN A 149 0.95 -28.09 -0.91
C GLN A 149 0.11 -28.94 -1.87
N ASP A 150 -0.71 -29.86 -1.36
CA ASP A 150 -1.56 -30.73 -2.18
C ASP A 150 -2.79 -30.01 -2.74
N GLY A 151 -3.34 -29.06 -1.96
CA GLY A 151 -4.54 -28.33 -2.36
C GLY A 151 -5.21 -27.58 -1.23
N THR A 152 -6.44 -27.17 -1.50
CA THR A 152 -7.30 -26.49 -0.54
C THR A 152 -8.43 -27.43 -0.13
N TYR A 153 -8.55 -27.67 1.16
CA TYR A 153 -9.62 -28.45 1.78
C TYR A 153 -10.61 -27.50 2.43
N ILE A 154 -11.88 -27.62 2.09
CA ILE A 154 -12.96 -26.92 2.78
C ILE A 154 -13.56 -27.91 3.76
N VAL A 155 -13.43 -27.64 5.05
CA VAL A 155 -13.82 -28.54 6.13
C VAL A 155 -14.90 -27.91 6.99
N HIS A 156 -15.92 -28.68 7.33
CA HIS A 156 -16.90 -28.29 8.34
C HIS A 156 -16.57 -28.97 9.67
N PRO A 157 -16.03 -28.24 10.67
CA PRO A 157 -15.57 -28.84 11.93
C PRO A 157 -16.70 -29.52 12.71
N GLY A 158 -17.90 -28.94 12.69
CA GLY A 158 -19.06 -29.48 13.41
C GLY A 158 -19.54 -30.87 12.91
N PHE A 159 -19.27 -31.20 11.65
CA PHE A 159 -19.53 -32.52 11.07
C PHE A 159 -18.27 -33.37 10.95
N ASN A 160 -17.09 -32.80 11.21
CA ASN A 160 -15.79 -33.44 10.97
C ASN A 160 -15.69 -34.01 9.56
N GLU A 161 -16.10 -33.22 8.57
CA GLU A 161 -16.24 -33.65 7.19
C GLU A 161 -15.55 -32.65 6.24
N ILE A 162 -14.88 -33.20 5.22
CA ILE A 162 -14.34 -32.43 4.10
C ILE A 162 -15.50 -32.18 3.13
N LEU A 163 -15.86 -30.93 2.95
CA LEU A 163 -16.94 -30.53 2.03
C LEU A 163 -16.47 -30.52 0.59
N GLU A 164 -15.25 -30.04 0.38
CA GLU A 164 -14.67 -29.89 -0.95
C GLU A 164 -13.15 -29.99 -0.87
N PHE A 165 -12.55 -30.52 -1.94
CA PHE A 165 -11.11 -30.52 -2.15
C PHE A 165 -10.79 -29.95 -3.53
N VAL A 166 -9.97 -28.92 -3.57
CA VAL A 166 -9.47 -28.30 -4.80
C VAL A 166 -7.95 -28.54 -4.89
N PRO A 167 -7.46 -29.29 -5.88
CA PRO A 167 -6.04 -29.55 -6.00
C PRO A 167 -5.26 -28.27 -6.27
N ASN A 168 -4.06 -28.17 -5.72
CA ASN A 168 -3.17 -27.03 -5.93
C ASN A 168 -2.54 -27.10 -7.33
N PRO A 169 -2.74 -26.11 -8.19
CA PRO A 169 -2.11 -26.06 -9.51
C PRO A 169 -0.65 -25.61 -9.46
N LEU A 170 -0.17 -25.05 -8.34
CA LEU A 170 1.17 -24.52 -8.21
C LEU A 170 2.17 -25.62 -7.85
N ILE A 171 3.32 -25.63 -8.49
CA ILE A 171 4.43 -26.53 -8.19
C ILE A 171 5.37 -25.91 -7.16
N SER A 172 5.51 -24.58 -7.18
CA SER A 172 6.45 -23.84 -6.34
C SER A 172 6.06 -23.75 -4.88
N GLY A 173 4.81 -24.06 -4.52
CA GLY A 173 4.34 -24.02 -3.14
C GLY A 173 2.82 -23.91 -3.01
N PRO A 174 2.30 -23.71 -1.80
CA PRO A 174 0.86 -23.60 -1.58
C PRO A 174 0.27 -22.29 -2.14
N GLN A 175 -1.07 -22.23 -2.31
CA GLN A 175 -1.79 -21.07 -2.85
C GLN A 175 -1.90 -19.89 -1.88
N PHE A 176 -0.99 -19.76 -0.94
CA PHE A 176 -0.96 -18.64 -0.01
C PHE A 176 0.46 -18.15 0.25
N VAL A 177 0.60 -16.92 0.68
CA VAL A 177 1.87 -16.34 1.15
C VAL A 177 1.62 -15.62 2.46
N VAL A 178 2.49 -15.86 3.44
CA VAL A 178 2.43 -15.18 4.74
C VAL A 178 3.58 -14.17 4.82
N ALA A 179 3.23 -12.89 4.85
CA ALA A 179 4.16 -11.85 5.23
C ALA A 179 4.28 -11.84 6.76
N LYS A 180 5.42 -12.26 7.30
CA LYS A 180 5.61 -12.34 8.76
C LYS A 180 6.90 -11.68 9.20
N LYS A 181 6.83 -10.93 10.30
CA LYS A 181 8.00 -10.45 11.03
C LYS A 181 8.35 -11.47 12.10
N TYR A 182 9.45 -12.18 11.88
CA TYR A 182 9.93 -13.21 12.76
C TYR A 182 11.10 -12.68 13.61
N SER A 183 10.97 -12.72 14.93
CA SER A 183 11.98 -12.26 15.86
C SER A 183 11.96 -13.15 17.12
N PHE A 184 13.13 -13.54 17.63
CA PHE A 184 13.28 -14.37 18.84
C PHE A 184 12.41 -15.63 18.84
N ASP A 185 12.45 -16.38 17.75
CA ASP A 185 11.68 -17.62 17.54
C ASP A 185 10.15 -17.46 17.62
N LYS A 186 9.66 -16.24 17.41
CA LYS A 186 8.22 -15.92 17.41
C LYS A 186 7.89 -14.93 16.31
N ILE A 187 6.63 -15.01 15.87
CA ILE A 187 6.03 -13.93 15.10
C ILE A 187 5.67 -12.83 16.09
N GLN A 188 6.19 -11.64 15.88
CA GLN A 188 6.08 -10.56 16.84
C GLN A 188 5.59 -9.28 16.14
N GLY A 189 4.42 -8.80 16.57
CA GLY A 189 3.95 -7.46 16.27
C GLY A 189 4.72 -6.40 17.07
N GLN A 190 4.62 -5.17 16.65
CA GLN A 190 5.22 -4.02 17.34
C GLN A 190 4.65 -3.83 18.76
N PHE A 191 3.36 -4.16 18.93
CA PHE A 191 2.63 -3.94 20.18
C PHE A 191 2.74 -5.10 21.18
N ASP A 192 3.24 -6.27 20.78
CA ASP A 192 3.34 -7.43 21.66
C ASP A 192 4.21 -7.16 22.89
N GLN A 193 5.28 -6.38 22.72
CA GLN A 193 6.16 -5.99 23.82
C GLN A 193 5.53 -4.97 24.78
N VAL A 194 4.46 -4.32 24.36
CA VAL A 194 3.81 -3.23 25.10
C VAL A 194 2.63 -3.73 25.94
N ILE A 195 2.12 -4.94 25.66
CA ILE A 195 0.93 -5.51 26.33
C ILE A 195 1.10 -5.52 27.85
N GLY A 196 2.27 -5.93 28.34
CA GLY A 196 2.57 -5.94 29.77
C GLY A 196 2.56 -4.54 30.42
N LEU A 197 3.09 -3.55 29.69
CA LEU A 197 3.09 -2.16 30.14
C LEU A 197 1.68 -1.56 30.12
N MET A 198 0.88 -1.86 29.09
CA MET A 198 -0.51 -1.43 29.02
C MET A 198 -1.37 -2.00 30.15
N SER A 199 -1.18 -3.29 30.47
CA SER A 199 -1.85 -3.93 31.62
C SER A 199 -1.47 -3.27 32.94
N SER A 200 -0.19 -2.93 33.12
CA SER A 200 0.30 -2.22 34.31
C SER A 200 -0.27 -0.81 34.39
N MET A 201 -0.32 -0.09 33.26
CA MET A 201 -0.91 1.25 33.17
C MET A 201 -2.41 1.23 33.48
N ALA A 202 -3.15 0.25 32.96
CA ALA A 202 -4.58 0.08 33.26
C ALA A 202 -4.82 -0.15 34.75
N LYS A 203 -4.03 -1.00 35.41
CA LYS A 203 -4.11 -1.23 36.86
C LYS A 203 -3.83 0.06 37.65
N MET A 204 -2.81 0.82 37.23
CA MET A 204 -2.46 2.07 37.90
C MET A 204 -3.53 3.15 37.70
N ASN A 205 -4.14 3.24 36.53
CA ASN A 205 -5.27 4.15 36.31
C ASN A 205 -6.46 3.80 37.22
N VAL A 206 -6.79 2.52 37.35
CA VAL A 206 -7.84 2.08 38.29
C VAL A 206 -7.49 2.44 39.73
N MET A 207 -6.25 2.17 40.16
CA MET A 207 -5.78 2.52 41.49
C MET A 207 -5.80 4.04 41.74
N SER A 208 -5.48 4.86 40.71
CA SER A 208 -5.53 6.30 40.83
C SER A 208 -6.98 6.83 40.98
N ILE A 209 -7.92 6.23 40.29
CA ILE A 209 -9.36 6.56 40.42
C ILE A 209 -9.83 6.22 41.84
N ILE A 210 -9.52 5.02 42.33
CA ILE A 210 -9.87 4.61 43.70
C ILE A 210 -9.23 5.53 44.75
N ALA A 211 -7.94 5.86 44.57
CA ALA A 211 -7.26 6.79 45.50
C ALA A 211 -7.86 8.21 45.47
N MET A 212 -8.28 8.68 44.29
CA MET A 212 -8.99 9.96 44.18
C MET A 212 -10.38 9.88 44.84
N GLU A 213 -11.08 8.78 44.66
CA GLU A 213 -12.39 8.54 45.26
C GLU A 213 -12.27 8.50 46.81
N ASP A 214 -11.29 7.81 47.34
CA ASP A 214 -10.99 7.77 48.77
C ASP A 214 -10.56 9.14 49.31
N ALA A 215 -9.83 9.94 48.52
CA ALA A 215 -9.44 11.30 48.90
C ALA A 215 -10.65 12.26 48.96
N VAL A 216 -11.63 12.07 48.06
CA VAL A 216 -12.85 12.89 48.05
C VAL A 216 -13.85 12.44 49.10
N PHE A 217 -14.00 11.11 49.26
CA PHE A 217 -14.94 10.49 50.21
C PHE A 217 -14.22 9.91 51.42
N THR A 218 -13.37 10.73 52.08
CA THR A 218 -12.62 10.31 53.23
C THR A 218 -13.52 9.73 54.32
N GLU A 219 -13.09 8.67 54.96
CA GLU A 219 -13.75 8.08 56.10
C GLU A 219 -13.92 9.14 57.18
N THR A 220 -15.05 9.12 57.82
CA THR A 220 -15.31 10.00 58.93
C THR A 220 -15.36 9.17 60.19
N ASN A 221 -14.36 9.31 61.03
CA ASN A 221 -14.30 8.62 62.30
C ASN A 221 -14.97 9.45 63.38
N VAL A 222 -15.99 8.88 63.98
CA VAL A 222 -16.70 9.51 65.10
C VAL A 222 -16.37 8.75 66.37
N VAL A 223 -15.73 9.43 67.28
CA VAL A 223 -15.44 8.89 68.60
C VAL A 223 -16.42 9.50 69.60
N GLY A 224 -17.26 8.65 70.21
CA GLY A 224 -18.31 9.10 71.13
C GLY A 224 -19.73 8.71 70.67
N GLU A 225 -20.73 9.12 71.41
CA GLU A 225 -22.13 8.82 71.11
C GLU A 225 -22.76 9.85 70.14
N LEU A 226 -23.50 9.34 69.17
CA LEU A 226 -24.31 10.14 68.23
C LEU A 226 -25.73 10.20 68.74
N GLU A 227 -26.28 11.38 69.00
CA GLU A 227 -27.66 11.58 69.41
C GLU A 227 -28.65 11.10 68.30
N SER A 228 -28.21 11.09 67.04
CA SER A 228 -29.00 10.65 65.87
C SER A 228 -28.84 9.15 65.56
N GLY A 229 -28.11 8.40 66.35
CA GLY A 229 -27.88 6.95 66.17
C GLY A 229 -27.02 6.55 64.92
N GLN A 230 -27.00 7.34 63.88
CA GLN A 230 -26.16 7.10 62.69
C GLN A 230 -25.60 8.39 62.14
N TYR A 231 -24.31 8.37 61.77
CA TYR A 231 -23.63 9.45 61.08
C TYR A 231 -24.09 9.53 59.61
N ARG A 232 -24.64 10.67 59.22
CA ARG A 232 -25.09 10.91 57.82
C ARG A 232 -24.01 11.60 57.05
N LYS A 233 -23.57 10.99 55.93
CA LYS A 233 -22.67 11.61 54.95
C LYS A 233 -23.48 12.34 53.88
N GLY A 234 -23.12 13.57 53.54
CA GLY A 234 -23.74 14.32 52.45
C GLY A 234 -23.48 15.82 52.54
N ARG A 235 -23.71 16.51 51.45
CA ARG A 235 -23.37 17.95 51.29
C ARG A 235 -24.10 18.88 52.27
N PHE A 236 -25.23 18.48 52.81
CA PHE A 236 -26.04 19.21 53.78
C PHE A 236 -26.46 18.35 54.97
N ALA A 237 -25.72 17.27 55.23
CA ALA A 237 -26.03 16.41 56.33
C ALA A 237 -25.67 17.10 57.66
N ILE A 238 -26.65 17.19 58.57
CA ILE A 238 -26.49 17.71 59.93
C ILE A 238 -26.43 16.48 60.86
N ASN A 239 -25.34 16.39 61.62
CA ASN A 239 -25.16 15.35 62.63
C ASN A 239 -25.11 16.01 63.98
N TYR A 240 -25.93 15.49 64.93
CA TYR A 240 -25.92 15.94 66.35
C TYR A 240 -25.03 15.00 67.13
N LEU A 241 -24.06 15.59 67.84
CA LEU A 241 -23.02 14.90 68.62
C LEU A 241 -23.22 15.18 70.09
N SER A 242 -23.12 14.18 70.93
CA SER A 242 -23.10 14.32 72.38
C SER A 242 -21.90 15.12 72.87
N PRO A 243 -22.00 15.84 74.00
CA PRO A 243 -20.86 16.55 74.56
C PRO A 243 -19.66 15.66 74.79
N GLY A 244 -18.48 16.00 74.26
CA GLY A 244 -17.28 15.21 74.34
C GLY A 244 -17.00 14.31 73.15
N SER A 245 -17.89 14.18 72.20
CA SER A 245 -17.69 13.42 70.96
C SER A 245 -16.80 14.22 69.97
N GLN A 246 -15.88 13.52 69.31
CA GLN A 246 -15.00 14.12 68.32
C GLN A 246 -15.24 13.49 66.94
N VAL A 247 -15.23 14.32 65.95
CA VAL A 247 -15.29 13.89 64.53
C VAL A 247 -13.94 14.19 63.91
N SER A 248 -13.24 13.15 63.49
CA SER A 248 -11.99 13.27 62.77
C SER A 248 -12.14 12.76 61.34
N LYS A 249 -11.67 13.53 60.39
CA LYS A 249 -11.53 13.09 58.99
C LYS A 249 -10.03 12.92 58.77
N PRO A 250 -9.56 11.66 58.58
CA PRO A 250 -8.17 11.46 58.21
C PRO A 250 -7.95 12.13 56.85
N VAL A 251 -6.87 12.90 56.77
CA VAL A 251 -6.48 13.51 55.48
C VAL A 251 -5.87 12.39 54.65
N SER A 252 -6.57 11.99 53.61
CA SER A 252 -6.00 11.07 52.63
C SER A 252 -5.00 11.84 51.77
N ASN A 253 -3.75 11.53 51.90
CA ASN A 253 -2.71 12.05 51.02
C ASN A 253 -2.75 11.33 49.73
N LEU A 254 -3.09 12.03 48.66
CA LEU A 254 -2.97 11.51 47.30
C LEU A 254 -1.53 11.13 47.01
N PRO A 255 -1.22 9.87 46.65
CA PRO A 255 0.14 9.47 46.39
C PRO A 255 0.64 10.07 45.06
N TYR A 256 1.29 11.24 45.12
CA TYR A 256 1.92 11.87 43.94
C TYR A 256 2.83 10.92 43.18
N GLN A 257 3.46 9.99 43.83
CA GLN A 257 4.31 8.94 43.23
C GLN A 257 3.56 8.08 42.23
N LEU A 258 2.24 7.91 42.41
CA LEU A 258 1.40 7.14 41.48
C LEU A 258 1.28 7.86 40.13
N PHE A 259 1.11 9.18 40.14
CA PHE A 259 1.02 9.99 38.93
C PHE A 259 2.36 10.08 38.19
N GLU A 260 3.46 10.20 38.92
CA GLU A 260 4.80 10.15 38.32
C GLU A 260 5.06 8.79 37.67
N MET A 261 4.62 7.70 38.32
CA MET A 261 4.77 6.36 37.79
C MET A 261 3.94 6.12 36.52
N ILE A 262 2.71 6.65 36.46
CA ILE A 262 1.89 6.63 35.24
C ILE A 262 2.63 7.36 34.11
N GLY A 263 3.12 8.57 34.31
CA GLY A 263 3.88 9.31 33.32
C GLY A 263 5.18 8.63 32.91
N ARG A 264 5.83 7.86 33.82
CA ARG A 264 6.99 7.06 33.50
C ARG A 264 6.63 5.86 32.63
N ILE A 265 5.53 5.19 32.91
CA ILE A 265 5.03 4.06 32.08
C ILE A 265 4.61 4.56 30.71
N GLU A 266 3.94 5.71 30.60
CA GLU A 266 3.60 6.31 29.30
C GLU A 266 4.83 6.59 28.45
N ARG A 267 5.89 7.14 29.05
CA ARG A 267 7.16 7.34 28.33
C ARG A 267 7.80 6.02 27.90
N GLN A 268 7.84 5.02 28.79
CA GLN A 268 8.33 3.69 28.43
C GLN A 268 7.51 3.05 27.31
N LEU A 269 6.19 3.22 27.34
CA LEU A 269 5.28 2.70 26.34
C LEU A 269 5.57 3.33 24.96
N ARG A 270 5.81 4.63 24.89
CA ARG A 270 6.22 5.33 23.66
C ARG A 270 7.58 4.82 23.15
N VAL A 271 8.57 4.68 24.03
CA VAL A 271 9.90 4.17 23.64
C VAL A 271 9.82 2.75 23.09
N VAL A 272 9.14 1.85 23.80
CA VAL A 272 9.04 0.43 23.41
C VAL A 272 8.20 0.25 22.14
N SER A 273 7.16 1.07 21.95
CA SER A 273 6.37 1.06 20.71
C SER A 273 7.07 1.72 19.52
N GLY A 274 8.26 2.29 19.73
CA GLY A 274 9.05 2.93 18.67
C GLY A 274 8.54 4.29 18.22
N TYR A 275 7.64 4.91 18.98
CA TYR A 275 7.27 6.30 18.74
C TYR A 275 8.39 7.22 19.24
N PRO A 276 8.77 8.24 18.45
CA PRO A 276 9.74 9.22 18.91
C PRO A 276 9.24 9.87 20.19
N VAL A 277 10.07 9.83 21.24
CA VAL A 277 9.78 10.52 22.49
C VAL A 277 9.99 12.00 22.23
N GLN A 278 8.91 12.70 21.93
CA GLN A 278 8.90 14.15 22.10
C GLN A 278 8.88 14.39 23.61
N ASP A 279 9.99 14.87 24.12
CA ASP A 279 10.05 15.30 25.51
C ASP A 279 9.15 16.51 25.66
N ASP A 280 8.02 16.37 26.34
CA ASP A 280 7.07 17.48 26.62
C ASP A 280 7.74 18.62 27.41
N SER A 281 8.97 18.37 27.93
CA SER A 281 9.81 19.37 28.60
C SER A 281 10.64 20.22 27.63
N ILE A 282 10.74 19.84 26.36
CA ILE A 282 11.38 20.67 25.35
C ILE A 282 10.38 21.75 24.95
N SER A 283 10.59 22.94 25.48
CA SER A 283 9.85 24.14 25.09
C SER A 283 9.64 24.18 23.57
N PRO A 284 8.44 24.49 23.07
CA PRO A 284 8.18 24.56 21.63
C PRO A 284 9.08 25.54 20.88
N ASN A 285 9.88 26.34 21.61
CA ASN A 285 10.89 27.26 21.09
C ASN A 285 12.32 26.68 21.08
N SER A 286 12.60 25.52 21.70
CA SER A 286 13.87 24.84 21.51
C SER A 286 13.79 24.06 20.20
N PHE A 287 13.97 24.77 19.15
CA PHE A 287 14.06 24.31 17.79
C PHE A 287 14.54 22.88 17.67
N VAL A 288 13.64 22.02 17.30
CA VAL A 288 13.96 20.87 16.51
C VAL A 288 14.71 21.44 15.31
N THR A 289 16.04 21.55 15.41
CA THR A 289 16.87 21.90 14.27
C THR A 289 16.55 20.86 13.20
N GLY A 290 16.58 21.22 11.93
CA GLY A 290 16.32 20.27 10.84
C GLY A 290 17.07 18.94 11.02
N ARG A 291 18.24 18.98 11.66
CA ARG A 291 19.06 17.83 12.02
C ARG A 291 18.44 16.94 13.12
N GLY A 292 17.81 17.52 14.13
CA GLY A 292 17.11 16.75 15.17
C GLY A 292 15.84 16.09 14.63
N LEU A 293 15.16 16.73 13.68
CA LEU A 293 14.03 16.15 12.98
C LEU A 293 14.49 15.00 12.08
N GLU A 294 15.63 15.14 11.38
CA GLU A 294 16.24 14.08 10.58
C GLU A 294 16.64 12.86 11.41
N GLU A 295 17.20 13.07 12.61
CA GLU A 295 17.56 11.98 13.52
C GLU A 295 16.31 11.24 14.05
N LEU A 296 15.25 11.96 14.40
CA LEU A 296 13.97 11.36 14.80
C LEU A 296 13.33 10.58 13.65
N GLN A 297 13.32 11.14 12.45
CA GLN A 297 12.81 10.46 11.25
C GLN A 297 13.66 9.24 10.88
N SER A 298 14.98 9.28 11.05
CA SER A 298 15.84 8.15 10.76
C SER A 298 15.54 6.95 11.68
N GLY A 299 15.22 7.19 12.95
CA GLY A 299 14.80 6.13 13.89
C GLY A 299 13.47 5.49 13.48
N VAL A 300 12.48 6.28 13.12
CA VAL A 300 11.18 5.79 12.60
C VAL A 300 11.36 5.03 11.27
N ASN A 301 12.17 5.59 10.36
CA ASN A 301 12.47 4.97 9.08
C ASN A 301 13.14 3.59 9.23
N MET A 302 13.99 3.41 10.24
CA MET A 302 14.64 2.13 10.50
C MET A 302 13.66 1.03 10.89
N MET A 303 12.64 1.35 11.70
CA MET A 303 11.57 0.41 12.06
C MET A 303 10.65 0.10 10.87
N VAL A 304 10.26 1.13 10.13
CA VAL A 304 9.41 0.97 8.94
C VAL A 304 10.10 0.12 7.89
N ARG A 305 11.43 0.25 7.75
CA ARG A 305 12.23 -0.51 6.79
C ARG A 305 12.13 -2.01 7.00
N GLU A 306 12.14 -2.51 8.24
CA GLU A 306 11.98 -3.94 8.50
C GLU A 306 10.65 -4.48 7.96
N TYR A 307 9.56 -3.75 8.17
CA TYR A 307 8.24 -4.13 7.64
C TYR A 307 8.19 -4.02 6.12
N GLN A 308 8.85 -3.02 5.53
CA GLN A 308 8.96 -2.89 4.09
C GLN A 308 9.72 -4.06 3.46
N GLU A 309 10.82 -4.50 4.06
CA GLU A 309 11.60 -5.65 3.58
C GLU A 309 10.79 -6.95 3.64
N VAL A 310 10.03 -7.18 4.74
CA VAL A 310 9.11 -8.31 4.87
C VAL A 310 8.04 -8.27 3.79
N LEU A 311 7.40 -7.12 3.60
CA LEU A 311 6.35 -6.94 2.60
C LEU A 311 6.89 -7.12 1.18
N GLN A 312 8.07 -6.56 0.89
CA GLN A 312 8.74 -6.69 -0.40
C GLN A 312 8.99 -8.16 -0.75
N LYS A 313 9.57 -8.93 0.17
CA LYS A 313 9.83 -10.36 -0.01
C LYS A 313 8.53 -11.14 -0.25
N SER A 314 7.50 -10.86 0.55
CA SER A 314 6.22 -11.56 0.44
C SER A 314 5.50 -11.23 -0.86
N LEU A 315 5.48 -9.96 -1.29
CA LEU A 315 4.90 -9.58 -2.57
C LEU A 315 5.67 -10.17 -3.77
N GLN A 316 6.99 -10.35 -3.66
CA GLN A 316 7.74 -11.07 -4.68
C GLN A 316 7.26 -12.52 -4.84
N LEU A 317 7.02 -13.21 -3.73
CA LEU A 317 6.49 -14.58 -3.75
C LEU A 317 5.06 -14.63 -4.30
N VAL A 318 4.23 -13.65 -3.93
CA VAL A 318 2.88 -13.49 -4.49
C VAL A 318 2.94 -13.33 -6.02
N ASP A 319 3.84 -12.48 -6.52
CA ASP A 319 4.00 -12.29 -7.97
C ASP A 319 4.49 -13.55 -8.67
N GLN A 320 5.44 -14.25 -8.08
CA GLN A 320 5.95 -15.53 -8.62
C GLN A 320 4.82 -16.54 -8.75
N ARG A 321 4.03 -16.74 -7.70
CA ARG A 321 2.92 -17.70 -7.69
C ARG A 321 1.78 -17.28 -8.61
N ARG A 322 1.51 -15.97 -8.75
CA ARG A 322 0.51 -15.47 -9.73
C ARG A 322 0.92 -15.75 -11.17
N LEU A 323 2.19 -15.49 -11.50
CA LEU A 323 2.72 -15.78 -12.85
C LEU A 323 2.69 -17.28 -13.15
N GLU A 324 3.08 -18.11 -12.18
CA GLU A 324 3.00 -19.57 -12.31
C GLU A 324 1.55 -20.04 -12.48
N LEU A 325 0.63 -19.54 -11.65
CA LEU A 325 -0.80 -19.87 -11.73
C LEU A 325 -1.36 -19.57 -13.12
N ASP A 326 -1.00 -18.43 -13.68
CA ASP A 326 -1.47 -18.01 -15.00
C ASP A 326 -0.91 -18.90 -16.11
N GLU A 327 0.35 -19.28 -16.02
CA GLU A 327 0.99 -20.15 -16.99
C GLU A 327 0.43 -21.57 -16.93
N VAL A 328 0.20 -22.11 -15.72
CA VAL A 328 -0.32 -23.48 -15.55
C VAL A 328 -1.78 -23.60 -15.97
N LEU A 329 -2.63 -22.66 -15.53
CA LEU A 329 -4.07 -22.76 -15.81
C LEU A 329 -4.48 -22.25 -17.19
N PHE A 330 -3.75 -21.29 -17.75
CA PHE A 330 -4.20 -20.55 -18.94
C PHE A 330 -3.13 -20.43 -20.04
N ALA A 331 -2.20 -21.36 -20.11
CA ALA A 331 -1.02 -21.34 -20.99
C ALA A 331 -1.27 -20.75 -22.39
N ASP A 332 -2.26 -21.25 -23.10
CA ASP A 332 -2.52 -20.90 -24.51
C ASP A 332 -3.62 -19.86 -24.74
N ASN A 333 -4.30 -19.41 -23.69
CA ASN A 333 -5.37 -18.45 -23.81
C ASN A 333 -4.82 -17.02 -23.96
N PRO A 334 -5.03 -16.35 -25.09
CA PRO A 334 -4.67 -14.94 -25.22
C PRO A 334 -5.58 -14.09 -24.34
N LYS A 335 -4.97 -13.26 -23.51
CA LYS A 335 -5.69 -12.38 -22.57
C LYS A 335 -5.35 -10.93 -22.85
N PRO A 336 -6.35 -10.02 -22.91
CA PRO A 336 -6.10 -8.59 -22.99
C PRO A 336 -5.69 -8.06 -21.62
N ILE A 337 -4.64 -7.26 -21.58
CA ILE A 337 -4.26 -6.46 -20.42
C ILE A 337 -4.27 -4.98 -20.78
N ALA A 338 -4.77 -4.17 -19.87
CA ALA A 338 -4.76 -2.73 -19.98
C ALA A 338 -4.49 -2.13 -18.60
N GLY A 339 -3.85 -0.99 -18.57
CA GLY A 339 -3.51 -0.31 -17.33
C GLY A 339 -2.61 0.89 -17.57
N TYR A 340 -2.03 1.38 -16.50
CA TYR A 340 -1.03 2.45 -16.54
C TYR A 340 0.32 1.90 -16.06
N TYR A 341 1.34 2.11 -16.88
CA TYR A 341 2.71 1.70 -16.55
C TYR A 341 3.67 2.85 -16.84
N ARG A 342 4.44 3.29 -15.84
CA ARG A 342 5.36 4.43 -15.92
C ARG A 342 4.70 5.70 -16.48
N GLY A 343 3.48 5.99 -16.04
CA GLY A 343 2.72 7.16 -16.46
C GLY A 343 2.15 7.08 -17.90
N ALA A 344 2.27 5.95 -18.59
CA ALA A 344 1.68 5.73 -19.91
C ALA A 344 0.59 4.67 -19.86
N ALA A 345 -0.55 4.95 -20.51
CA ALA A 345 -1.59 3.96 -20.68
C ALA A 345 -1.12 2.89 -21.68
N PHE A 346 -1.41 1.62 -21.35
CA PHE A 346 -1.14 0.52 -22.27
C PHE A 346 -2.38 -0.37 -22.45
N SER A 347 -2.51 -0.96 -23.62
CA SER A 347 -3.51 -1.97 -23.93
C SER A 347 -2.90 -2.95 -24.92
N GLU A 348 -2.68 -4.18 -24.47
CA GLU A 348 -2.05 -5.21 -25.29
C GLU A 348 -2.58 -6.60 -24.94
N ASN A 349 -2.36 -7.55 -25.85
CA ASN A 349 -2.67 -8.95 -25.60
C ASN A 349 -1.38 -9.71 -25.23
N TYR A 350 -1.49 -10.62 -24.29
CA TYR A 350 -0.41 -11.53 -23.93
C TYR A 350 -0.89 -12.99 -23.92
N ARG A 351 0.05 -13.90 -24.09
CA ARG A 351 -0.15 -15.34 -23.93
C ARG A 351 0.77 -15.85 -22.82
N PRO A 352 0.27 -16.43 -21.74
CA PRO A 352 1.12 -16.87 -20.63
C PRO A 352 2.28 -17.76 -21.08
N SER A 353 2.03 -18.79 -21.88
CA SER A 353 3.08 -19.72 -22.36
C SER A 353 4.18 -19.06 -23.20
N LYS A 354 3.87 -17.97 -23.93
CA LYS A 354 4.84 -17.27 -24.79
C LYS A 354 5.58 -16.15 -24.09
N ASP A 355 4.88 -15.45 -23.19
CA ASP A 355 5.38 -14.22 -22.58
C ASP A 355 6.05 -14.49 -21.23
N ILE A 356 5.54 -15.44 -20.44
CA ILE A 356 6.11 -15.84 -19.14
C ILE A 356 7.23 -16.85 -19.34
N GLN A 357 7.00 -17.96 -20.05
CA GLN A 357 7.99 -19.01 -20.41
C GLN A 357 8.77 -19.55 -19.21
N GLY A 358 8.08 -19.90 -18.14
CA GLY A 358 8.70 -20.44 -16.93
C GLY A 358 9.54 -19.42 -16.13
N ASN A 359 9.57 -18.17 -16.53
CA ASN A 359 10.29 -17.12 -15.80
C ASN A 359 9.36 -16.42 -14.80
N HIS A 360 9.19 -17.04 -13.64
CA HIS A 360 8.35 -16.50 -12.58
C HIS A 360 9.12 -15.60 -11.60
N ARG A 361 10.45 -15.50 -11.73
CA ARG A 361 11.25 -14.69 -10.79
C ARG A 361 10.99 -13.21 -10.96
N THR A 362 10.55 -12.60 -9.88
CA THR A 362 10.29 -11.17 -9.80
C THR A 362 11.13 -10.53 -8.70
N ARG A 363 11.34 -9.24 -8.80
CA ARG A 363 11.96 -8.44 -7.74
C ARG A 363 11.17 -7.14 -7.62
N ARG A 364 10.53 -6.95 -6.48
CA ARG A 364 9.94 -5.65 -6.14
C ARG A 364 11.02 -4.79 -5.47
N VAL A 365 11.14 -3.57 -5.95
CA VAL A 365 12.06 -2.59 -5.37
C VAL A 365 11.20 -1.37 -5.02
N TYR A 366 11.22 -0.98 -3.77
CA TYR A 366 10.67 0.31 -3.38
C TYR A 366 11.67 1.38 -3.79
N GLY A 367 11.18 2.45 -4.44
CA GLY A 367 12.03 3.58 -4.84
C GLY A 367 12.78 4.16 -3.63
N ALA A 368 13.92 4.77 -3.90
CA ALA A 368 14.75 5.38 -2.86
C ALA A 368 14.00 6.45 -2.04
N MET A 369 12.90 6.98 -2.59
CA MET A 369 12.07 8.02 -1.98
C MET A 369 10.71 7.51 -1.49
N ALA A 370 10.46 6.20 -1.50
CA ALA A 370 9.15 5.63 -1.15
C ALA A 370 8.71 5.89 0.30
N SER A 371 9.66 6.18 1.20
CA SER A 371 9.39 6.49 2.62
C SER A 371 9.29 7.99 2.93
N PHE A 372 9.46 8.85 1.94
CA PHE A 372 9.42 10.30 2.13
C PHE A 372 8.03 10.88 1.87
N ASP A 373 7.68 11.92 2.62
CA ASP A 373 6.53 12.74 2.34
C ASP A 373 6.72 13.52 1.02
N GLU A 374 5.62 13.87 0.34
CA GLU A 374 5.62 14.59 -0.93
C GLU A 374 6.61 15.77 -1.00
N PRO A 375 6.64 16.71 -0.02
CA PRO A 375 7.59 17.81 -0.03
C PRO A 375 9.05 17.34 0.07
N GLN A 376 9.32 16.31 0.88
CA GLN A 376 10.66 15.72 1.02
C GLN A 376 11.08 14.97 -0.24
N LYS A 377 10.18 14.26 -0.91
CA LYS A 377 10.44 13.62 -2.21
C LYS A 377 10.92 14.65 -3.23
N ILE A 378 10.27 15.82 -3.30
CA ILE A 378 10.65 16.89 -4.22
C ILE A 378 12.06 17.42 -3.91
N VAL A 379 12.32 17.77 -2.64
CA VAL A 379 13.61 18.35 -2.25
C VAL A 379 14.75 17.36 -2.44
N THR A 380 14.60 16.15 -1.91
CA THR A 380 15.61 15.08 -2.03
C THR A 380 15.79 14.66 -3.48
N GLY A 381 14.69 14.53 -4.23
CA GLY A 381 14.72 14.19 -5.64
C GLY A 381 15.47 15.22 -6.49
N LEU A 382 15.27 16.53 -6.23
CA LEU A 382 16.04 17.58 -6.90
C LEU A 382 17.52 17.55 -6.55
N GLN A 383 17.87 17.23 -5.29
CA GLN A 383 19.27 17.06 -4.87
C GLN A 383 19.92 15.86 -5.57
N LEU A 384 19.23 14.73 -5.66
CA LEU A 384 19.71 13.53 -6.35
C LEU A 384 19.84 13.76 -7.87
N LEU A 385 18.92 14.54 -8.46
CA LEU A 385 18.98 14.96 -9.86
C LEU A 385 20.18 15.88 -10.11
N GLN A 386 20.43 16.85 -9.22
CA GLN A 386 21.61 17.74 -9.32
C GLN A 386 22.93 16.98 -9.14
N ALA A 387 22.94 15.97 -8.27
CA ALA A 387 24.07 15.08 -8.06
C ALA A 387 24.28 14.07 -9.22
N GLY A 388 23.36 14.02 -10.20
CA GLY A 388 23.43 13.08 -11.32
C GLY A 388 23.18 11.61 -10.95
N ILE A 389 22.59 11.35 -9.78
CA ILE A 389 22.29 9.99 -9.29
C ILE A 389 21.02 9.44 -9.94
N ILE A 390 20.02 10.31 -10.16
CA ILE A 390 18.77 9.96 -10.83
C ILE A 390 18.56 10.88 -12.03
N ASP A 391 17.81 10.42 -13.01
CA ASP A 391 17.37 11.22 -14.14
C ASP A 391 16.01 11.90 -13.85
N ARG A 392 15.67 12.87 -14.69
CA ARG A 392 14.42 13.64 -14.54
C ARG A 392 13.18 12.77 -14.68
N GLN A 393 13.23 11.75 -15.53
CA GLN A 393 12.10 10.86 -15.75
C GLN A 393 11.86 10.00 -14.51
N THR A 394 12.90 9.43 -13.91
CA THR A 394 12.80 8.67 -12.65
C THR A 394 12.21 9.52 -11.53
N LEU A 395 12.66 10.80 -11.41
CA LEU A 395 12.07 11.70 -10.41
C LEU A 395 10.57 11.92 -10.65
N GLN A 396 10.16 12.11 -11.90
CA GLN A 396 8.75 12.29 -12.25
C GLN A 396 7.91 11.02 -12.01
N GLU A 397 8.49 9.82 -12.23
CA GLU A 397 7.84 8.52 -11.98
C GLU A 397 7.62 8.27 -10.49
N GLU A 398 8.46 8.83 -9.62
CA GLU A 398 8.36 8.70 -8.16
C GLU A 398 7.43 9.74 -7.51
N MET A 399 7.02 10.79 -8.26
CA MET A 399 6.10 11.81 -7.76
C MET A 399 4.65 11.36 -7.94
N ASP A 400 3.91 11.30 -6.84
CA ASP A 400 2.49 10.97 -6.87
C ASP A 400 1.68 12.09 -7.55
N GLY A 401 0.71 11.71 -8.38
CA GLY A 401 -0.18 12.66 -9.07
C GLY A 401 0.30 13.15 -10.44
N LEU A 402 1.50 12.78 -10.90
CA LEU A 402 1.92 13.04 -12.26
C LEU A 402 1.48 11.90 -13.19
N GLU A 403 0.40 12.13 -13.91
CA GLU A 403 -0.10 11.20 -14.92
C GLU A 403 0.51 11.51 -16.29
N ASN A 404 0.74 10.45 -17.09
CA ASN A 404 1.23 10.55 -18.47
C ASN A 404 2.56 11.31 -18.62
N ILE A 405 3.58 10.83 -17.91
CA ILE A 405 4.93 11.40 -17.86
C ILE A 405 5.54 11.55 -19.25
N THR A 406 5.25 10.61 -20.16
CA THR A 406 5.72 10.69 -21.55
C THR A 406 5.17 11.94 -22.25
N ALA A 407 3.86 12.18 -22.13
CA ALA A 407 3.26 13.38 -22.72
C ALA A 407 3.72 14.69 -22.06
N ILE A 408 4.05 14.63 -20.76
CA ILE A 408 4.65 15.78 -20.05
C ILE A 408 6.05 16.04 -20.61
N ASN A 409 6.89 15.03 -20.77
CA ASN A 409 8.22 15.16 -21.30
C ASN A 409 8.24 15.60 -22.77
N ASP A 410 7.31 15.11 -23.58
CA ASP A 410 7.13 15.56 -24.96
C ASP A 410 6.75 17.05 -25.01
N ARG A 411 5.81 17.50 -24.14
CA ARG A 411 5.48 18.93 -24.03
C ARG A 411 6.65 19.78 -23.60
N ILE A 412 7.39 19.36 -22.55
CA ILE A 412 8.58 20.06 -22.08
C ILE A 412 9.65 20.14 -23.18
N THR A 413 9.84 19.06 -23.94
CA THR A 413 10.81 19.03 -25.04
C THR A 413 10.37 19.96 -26.16
N LYS A 414 9.07 19.95 -26.48
CA LYS A 414 8.48 20.88 -27.44
C LYS A 414 8.64 22.35 -27.00
N GLU A 415 8.28 22.66 -25.75
CA GLU A 415 8.45 24.01 -25.20
C GLU A 415 9.91 24.49 -25.22
N LYS A 416 10.86 23.60 -24.88
CA LYS A 416 12.28 23.93 -24.96
C LYS A 416 12.73 24.19 -26.40
N ALA A 417 12.30 23.36 -27.35
CA ALA A 417 12.61 23.56 -28.75
C ALA A 417 12.01 24.87 -29.28
N GLU A 418 10.74 25.13 -28.97
CA GLU A 418 10.06 26.39 -29.32
C GLU A 418 10.76 27.60 -28.73
N ARG A 419 11.23 27.52 -27.48
CA ARG A 419 12.00 28.60 -26.84
C ARG A 419 13.32 28.87 -27.53
N VAL A 420 14.10 27.83 -27.83
CA VAL A 420 15.39 27.98 -28.54
C VAL A 420 15.18 28.57 -29.95
N LEU A 421 14.15 28.10 -30.66
CA LEU A 421 13.80 28.64 -31.98
C LEU A 421 13.36 30.10 -31.89
N PHE A 422 12.57 30.46 -30.90
CA PHE A 422 12.14 31.82 -30.64
C PHE A 422 13.32 32.73 -30.30
N GLU A 423 14.25 32.30 -29.43
CA GLU A 423 15.47 33.03 -29.12
C GLU A 423 16.35 33.26 -30.38
N SER A 424 16.44 32.25 -31.27
CA SER A 424 17.13 32.37 -32.53
C SER A 424 16.46 33.36 -33.50
N LEU A 425 15.11 33.38 -33.53
CA LEU A 425 14.35 34.38 -34.26
C LEU A 425 14.61 35.79 -33.76
N LEU A 426 14.66 35.97 -32.46
CA LEU A 426 14.92 37.24 -31.79
C LEU A 426 16.33 37.77 -32.12
N GLN A 427 17.33 36.88 -32.14
CA GLN A 427 18.68 37.24 -32.59
C GLN A 427 18.73 37.65 -34.07
N ARG A 428 18.03 36.94 -34.97
CA ARG A 428 17.99 37.29 -36.39
C ARG A 428 17.25 38.60 -36.64
N SER A 429 16.16 38.86 -35.89
CA SER A 429 15.46 40.16 -35.99
C SER A 429 16.32 41.33 -35.57
N GLN A 430 17.20 41.17 -34.57
CA GLN A 430 18.20 42.18 -34.15
C GLN A 430 19.25 42.39 -35.22
N GLN A 431 19.54 41.41 -36.07
CA GLN A 431 20.48 41.51 -37.21
C GLN A 431 19.83 42.11 -38.45
N GLY A 432 18.52 42.53 -38.37
CA GLY A 432 17.83 43.21 -39.47
C GLY A 432 17.06 42.30 -40.40
N ASP A 433 16.83 41.01 -40.03
CA ASP A 433 16.01 40.10 -40.81
C ASP A 433 14.52 40.46 -40.67
N GLN A 434 13.97 41.05 -41.74
CA GLN A 434 12.56 41.47 -41.79
C GLN A 434 11.57 40.27 -41.68
N GLY A 435 11.95 39.10 -42.22
CA GLY A 435 11.14 37.87 -42.12
C GLY A 435 11.03 37.39 -40.68
N ALA A 436 12.14 37.45 -39.93
CA ALA A 436 12.13 37.11 -38.50
C ALA A 436 11.27 38.08 -37.68
N LEU A 437 11.27 39.36 -38.05
CA LEU A 437 10.47 40.38 -37.37
C LEU A 437 8.97 40.17 -37.60
N LEU A 438 8.55 39.85 -38.83
CA LEU A 438 7.18 39.50 -39.16
C LEU A 438 6.72 38.21 -38.43
N ALA A 439 7.56 37.17 -38.39
CA ALA A 439 7.26 35.95 -37.67
C ALA A 439 7.06 36.19 -36.15
N ILE A 440 7.85 37.06 -35.54
CA ILE A 440 7.68 37.47 -34.14
C ILE A 440 6.34 38.19 -33.96
N VAL A 441 5.98 39.10 -34.85
CA VAL A 441 4.67 39.79 -34.79
C VAL A 441 3.49 38.81 -34.92
N ASP A 442 3.61 37.82 -35.81
CA ASP A 442 2.59 36.79 -35.96
C ASP A 442 2.46 35.90 -34.71
N ILE A 443 3.56 35.57 -34.06
CA ILE A 443 3.57 34.85 -32.78
C ILE A 443 2.87 35.68 -31.69
N PHE A 444 3.13 36.98 -31.60
CA PHE A 444 2.47 37.88 -30.64
C PHE A 444 0.96 37.97 -30.90
N ASN A 445 0.54 37.99 -32.14
CA ASN A 445 -0.85 38.08 -32.52
C ASN A 445 -1.60 36.76 -32.30
N LYS A 446 -0.91 35.62 -32.44
CA LYS A 446 -1.48 34.25 -32.31
C LYS A 446 -0.56 33.35 -31.50
N PRO A 447 -0.44 33.54 -30.18
CA PRO A 447 0.50 32.78 -29.36
C PRO A 447 0.18 31.27 -29.33
N ALA A 448 -1.08 30.86 -29.50
CA ALA A 448 -1.49 29.46 -29.58
C ALA A 448 -0.94 28.71 -30.82
N GLN A 449 -0.49 29.43 -31.85
CA GLN A 449 0.07 28.89 -33.10
C GLN A 449 1.58 29.10 -33.22
N MET A 450 2.25 29.43 -32.11
CA MET A 450 3.69 29.69 -32.10
C MET A 450 4.51 28.59 -32.80
N GLY A 451 4.23 27.33 -32.48
CA GLY A 451 4.92 26.19 -33.07
C GLY A 451 4.75 26.10 -34.59
N ASP A 452 3.60 26.48 -35.13
CA ASP A 452 3.31 26.43 -36.57
C ASP A 452 4.02 27.60 -37.30
N VAL A 453 4.06 28.77 -36.70
CA VAL A 453 4.80 29.94 -37.24
C VAL A 453 6.30 29.68 -37.27
N LEU A 454 6.84 29.11 -36.17
CA LEU A 454 8.25 28.70 -36.08
C LEU A 454 8.60 27.67 -37.15
N LYS A 455 7.73 26.66 -37.31
CA LYS A 455 7.91 25.64 -38.33
C LYS A 455 7.88 26.19 -39.71
N LEU A 456 6.98 27.09 -40.01
CA LEU A 456 6.86 27.74 -41.33
C LEU A 456 8.11 28.59 -41.66
N TYR A 457 8.66 29.32 -40.69
CA TYR A 457 9.83 30.15 -40.87
C TYR A 457 11.13 29.35 -41.03
N PHE A 458 11.29 28.27 -40.24
CA PHE A 458 12.51 27.46 -40.26
C PHE A 458 12.46 26.28 -41.25
N THR A 459 11.32 25.99 -41.87
CA THR A 459 11.25 24.98 -42.95
C THR A 459 11.82 25.63 -44.22
N PRO A 460 12.85 25.04 -44.86
CA PRO A 460 13.33 25.54 -46.14
C PRO A 460 12.18 25.57 -47.13
N GLN A 461 11.78 26.74 -47.59
CA GLN A 461 10.86 26.82 -48.74
C GLN A 461 11.62 26.25 -49.93
N GLU A 462 11.18 25.15 -50.48
CA GLU A 462 11.66 24.75 -51.80
C GLU A 462 11.48 25.94 -52.73
N PRO A 463 12.53 26.33 -53.46
CA PRO A 463 12.42 27.46 -54.37
C PRO A 463 11.29 27.16 -55.35
N GLN A 464 10.21 27.94 -55.26
CA GLN A 464 9.16 27.88 -56.28
C GLN A 464 9.84 28.28 -57.61
N MET A 465 10.09 27.29 -58.44
CA MET A 465 10.54 27.54 -59.81
C MET A 465 9.50 28.45 -60.46
N SER A 466 10.00 29.53 -61.06
CA SER A 466 9.14 30.39 -61.83
C SER A 466 8.51 29.57 -62.99
N PRO A 467 7.30 29.91 -63.46
CA PRO A 467 6.70 29.20 -64.59
C PRO A 467 7.57 29.14 -65.83
N GLU A 468 8.53 30.09 -65.95
CA GLU A 468 9.53 30.11 -67.03
C GLU A 468 10.65 29.07 -66.84
N GLU A 469 11.03 28.76 -65.56
CA GLU A 469 12.02 27.71 -65.24
C GLU A 469 11.40 26.31 -65.38
N GLU A 470 10.12 26.10 -65.03
CA GLU A 470 9.43 24.85 -65.30
C GLU A 470 9.31 24.55 -66.83
N ALA A 471 9.07 25.60 -67.63
CA ALA A 471 9.04 25.47 -69.08
C ALA A 471 10.42 25.15 -69.65
N PHE A 472 11.51 25.64 -69.03
CA PHE A 472 12.86 25.37 -69.47
C PHE A 472 13.30 23.92 -69.10
N VAL A 473 12.92 23.43 -67.96
CA VAL A 473 13.20 22.04 -67.54
C VAL A 473 12.40 21.02 -68.38
N GLN A 474 11.14 21.33 -68.73
CA GLN A 474 10.37 20.48 -69.60
C GLN A 474 10.91 20.46 -71.09
N THR A 475 11.53 21.52 -71.51
CA THR A 475 12.13 21.59 -72.85
C THR A 475 13.46 20.83 -72.96
N GLN A 476 14.21 20.72 -71.85
CA GLN A 476 15.46 19.93 -71.79
C GLN A 476 15.24 18.42 -71.59
N ALA A 477 14.11 18.01 -71.07
CA ALA A 477 13.81 16.58 -70.89
C ALA A 477 13.51 15.84 -72.17
N GLY A 478 13.41 16.55 -73.30
CA GLY A 478 13.13 16.00 -74.64
C GLY A 478 14.37 15.69 -75.50
N GLN A 479 15.61 16.10 -75.11
CA GLN A 479 16.84 15.80 -75.84
C GLN A 479 17.85 15.10 -74.93
N GLY A 480 17.93 13.79 -75.10
CA GLY A 480 18.88 12.94 -74.38
C GLY A 480 20.33 13.27 -74.72
N GLN A 481 21.05 13.70 -73.73
CA GLN A 481 22.49 13.42 -73.43
C GLN A 481 22.90 14.32 -72.26
N GLY A 482 23.01 13.74 -71.06
CA GLY A 482 23.33 14.50 -69.88
C GLY A 482 24.82 14.73 -69.68
N PRO A 483 25.24 15.89 -69.17
CA PRO A 483 26.52 16.05 -68.46
C PRO A 483 26.32 15.70 -66.97
N ALA A 484 27.38 15.16 -66.38
CA ALA A 484 27.43 14.66 -65.00
C ALA A 484 26.94 15.70 -63.95
N LEU A 485 26.05 15.24 -63.06
CA LEU A 485 25.56 15.99 -61.90
C LEU A 485 26.72 16.32 -60.91
N PRO A 486 26.79 17.53 -60.36
CA PRO A 486 27.65 17.84 -59.26
C PRO A 486 27.15 17.12 -57.98
N GLN A 487 28.13 16.57 -57.23
CA GLN A 487 27.88 15.85 -55.98
C GLN A 487 27.10 16.68 -54.97
N GLN A 488 26.04 16.13 -54.47
CA GLN A 488 25.26 16.71 -53.36
C GLN A 488 26.13 16.82 -52.10
N PRO A 489 25.95 17.89 -51.30
CA PRO A 489 26.56 17.98 -49.98
C PRO A 489 26.03 16.90 -49.04
N PRO A 490 26.86 16.43 -48.11
CA PRO A 490 26.52 15.32 -47.24
C PRO A 490 25.29 15.66 -46.39
N SER A 491 24.36 14.69 -46.30
CA SER A 491 23.14 14.81 -45.53
C SER A 491 23.40 15.02 -44.03
N LEU A 492 22.55 15.76 -43.34
CA LEU A 492 22.64 16.12 -41.92
C LEU A 492 22.85 14.89 -41.00
N GLN A 493 22.57 13.67 -41.45
CA GLN A 493 22.83 12.41 -40.73
C GLN A 493 24.32 12.06 -40.65
N GLN A 494 25.17 12.52 -41.61
CA GLN A 494 26.61 12.31 -41.55
C GLN A 494 27.35 13.32 -40.66
N ALA A 495 26.76 14.50 -40.46
CA ALA A 495 27.35 15.53 -39.58
C ALA A 495 27.13 15.25 -38.09
N LEU A 496 26.07 14.52 -37.72
CA LEU A 496 25.77 14.11 -36.33
C LEU A 496 26.60 12.92 -35.85
N GLY A 497 27.25 12.18 -36.75
CA GLY A 497 28.12 11.07 -36.40
C GLY A 497 29.53 11.46 -35.95
N MET A 498 29.91 12.72 -36.10
CA MET A 498 31.27 13.19 -35.76
C MET A 498 31.40 13.95 -34.43
N ILE A 499 30.33 14.11 -33.66
CA ILE A 499 30.32 14.84 -32.36
C ILE A 499 30.10 13.91 -31.17
N GLY A 500 30.19 12.59 -31.34
CA GLY A 500 30.03 11.59 -30.29
C GLY A 500 31.22 10.64 -30.24
N GLY A 501 32.39 11.16 -29.84
CA GLY A 501 33.56 10.40 -29.46
C GLY A 501 34.02 10.84 -28.07
#